data_0eb12d36a89e85b6cf542073a622bc81
#
_entry.id   0eb12d36a89e85b6cf542073a622bc81
#
_cell.length_a   1.000
_cell.length_b   1.000
_cell.length_c   1.000
_cell.angle_alpha   90.00
_cell.angle_beta   90.00
_cell.angle_gamma   90.00
#
_symmetry.space_group_name_H-M   'P 1'
#
loop_
_entity.id
_entity.type
_entity.pdbx_description
1 polymer ?
#
loop_
_entity_poly.entity_id
_entity_poly.type
_entity_poly.pdbx_seq_one_letter_code
_entity_poly.pdbx_strand_id
1 'polypeptide(L)'
;MKKSMFFAALVAIMCAFSSCVNEPTIIGKWQMNTMKMQLIMNGQVVQTVEETIPNEDPMYWQFVDENTLKIIEYYDGNVLTEELTYTLNGNTLTITPATSPEYSITGQVTTLTDTELSLTRAIIEDESEYYQITENFVRVTE
;
A
#
# COMPACT_ATOMS: atom_id res chain seq x y z
N MET A 1 -55.61 -9.27 -10.15
CA MET A 1 -54.67 -10.30 -9.72
C MET A 1 -53.70 -10.76 -10.81
N LYS A 2 -53.16 -9.89 -11.60
CA LYS A 2 -52.16 -10.23 -12.64
C LYS A 2 -51.00 -9.23 -12.72
N LYS A 3 -50.58 -8.60 -11.60
CA LYS A 3 -49.51 -7.58 -11.58
C LYS A 3 -48.30 -7.93 -10.68
N SER A 4 -48.20 -9.13 -10.09
CA SER A 4 -47.06 -9.46 -9.21
C SER A 4 -46.06 -10.44 -9.80
N MET A 5 -46.19 -10.85 -11.07
CA MET A 5 -45.27 -11.82 -11.71
C MET A 5 -44.11 -11.17 -12.50
N PHE A 6 -44.15 -9.86 -12.72
CA PHE A 6 -43.08 -9.18 -13.48
C PHE A 6 -41.95 -8.63 -12.64
N PHE A 7 -42.08 -8.54 -11.32
CA PHE A 7 -41.03 -8.02 -10.44
C PHE A 7 -40.00 -9.09 -9.99
N ALA A 8 -40.38 -10.36 -10.02
CA ALA A 8 -39.49 -11.45 -9.62
C ALA A 8 -38.46 -11.81 -10.70
N ALA A 9 -38.71 -11.49 -11.96
CA ALA A 9 -37.78 -11.79 -13.05
C ALA A 9 -36.68 -10.75 -13.23
N LEU A 10 -36.87 -9.52 -12.72
CA LEU A 10 -35.87 -8.44 -12.85
C LEU A 10 -34.77 -8.51 -11.79
N VAL A 11 -35.05 -9.13 -10.64
CA VAL A 11 -34.06 -9.28 -9.55
C VAL A 11 -33.07 -10.42 -9.84
N ALA A 12 -33.48 -11.42 -10.62
CA ALA A 12 -32.62 -12.55 -10.97
C ALA A 12 -31.57 -12.22 -12.04
N ILE A 13 -31.72 -11.14 -12.79
CA ILE A 13 -30.78 -10.72 -13.85
C ILE A 13 -29.63 -9.87 -13.29
N MET A 14 -29.81 -9.23 -12.12
CA MET A 14 -28.72 -8.43 -11.49
C MET A 14 -27.65 -9.27 -10.79
N CYS A 15 -27.90 -10.54 -10.53
CA CYS A 15 -26.90 -11.43 -9.92
C CYS A 15 -25.99 -12.13 -10.95
N ALA A 16 -26.23 -11.98 -12.24
CA ALA A 16 -25.45 -12.66 -13.29
C ALA A 16 -24.27 -11.80 -13.83
N PHE A 17 -24.14 -10.55 -13.40
CA PHE A 17 -23.03 -9.66 -13.75
C PHE A 17 -22.08 -9.33 -12.57
N SER A 18 -22.09 -10.11 -11.48
CA SER A 18 -20.88 -10.19 -10.66
C SER A 18 -19.86 -11.02 -11.45
N SER A 19 -19.37 -10.43 -12.54
CA SER A 19 -18.12 -10.86 -13.15
C SER A 19 -17.10 -10.89 -12.02
N CYS A 20 -16.33 -11.96 -11.92
CA CYS A 20 -15.16 -12.06 -11.08
C CYS A 20 -14.19 -10.94 -11.46
N VAL A 21 -14.43 -9.75 -10.97
CA VAL A 21 -13.40 -8.72 -10.92
C VAL A 21 -12.45 -9.26 -9.86
N ASN A 22 -11.31 -9.80 -10.27
CA ASN A 22 -10.25 -10.14 -9.33
C ASN A 22 -9.92 -8.86 -8.59
N GLU A 23 -10.16 -8.84 -7.29
CA GLU A 23 -9.74 -7.70 -6.47
C GLU A 23 -8.23 -7.56 -6.59
N PRO A 24 -7.69 -6.33 -6.74
CA PRO A 24 -6.25 -6.12 -6.82
C PRO A 24 -5.59 -6.66 -5.55
N THR A 25 -4.50 -7.39 -5.72
CA THR A 25 -3.74 -7.96 -4.61
C THR A 25 -2.47 -7.17 -4.37
N ILE A 26 -2.09 -7.04 -3.09
CA ILE A 26 -0.80 -6.46 -2.71
C ILE A 26 0.37 -7.40 -3.05
N ILE A 27 0.12 -8.71 -3.14
CA ILE A 27 1.15 -9.72 -3.46
C ILE A 27 1.76 -9.42 -4.82
N GLY A 28 3.08 -9.38 -4.86
CA GLY A 28 3.86 -9.08 -6.04
C GLY A 28 5.04 -8.16 -5.74
N LYS A 29 5.74 -7.73 -6.79
CA LYS A 29 6.89 -6.85 -6.69
C LYS A 29 6.51 -5.43 -7.11
N TRP A 30 6.88 -4.47 -6.27
CA TRP A 30 6.56 -3.06 -6.43
C TRP A 30 7.83 -2.23 -6.39
N GLN A 31 8.00 -1.36 -7.37
CA GLN A 31 9.09 -0.40 -7.37
C GLN A 31 8.62 0.92 -6.79
N MET A 32 9.31 1.42 -5.76
CA MET A 32 9.06 2.76 -5.24
C MET A 32 9.50 3.79 -6.27
N ASN A 33 8.60 4.71 -6.62
CA ASN A 33 8.89 5.78 -7.57
C ASN A 33 8.97 7.15 -6.91
N THR A 34 8.15 7.42 -5.90
CA THR A 34 8.20 8.68 -5.16
C THR A 34 7.94 8.47 -3.67
N MET A 35 8.54 9.33 -2.86
CA MET A 35 8.26 9.46 -1.44
C MET A 35 7.94 10.92 -1.13
N LYS A 36 6.82 11.16 -0.48
CA LYS A 36 6.40 12.49 -0.04
C LYS A 36 6.34 12.53 1.48
N MET A 37 7.03 13.50 2.08
CA MET A 37 7.01 13.77 3.51
C MET A 37 6.35 15.12 3.75
N GLN A 38 5.38 15.18 4.63
CA GLN A 38 4.68 16.39 5.04
C GLN A 38 4.80 16.57 6.55
N LEU A 39 5.28 17.75 6.96
CA LEU A 39 5.21 18.17 8.35
C LEU A 39 3.84 18.79 8.61
N ILE A 40 3.12 18.26 9.59
CA ILE A 40 1.81 18.72 9.99
C ILE A 40 1.90 19.27 11.40
N MET A 41 1.52 20.55 11.56
CA MET A 41 1.48 21.26 12.83
C MET A 41 0.06 21.79 13.08
N ASN A 42 -0.52 21.45 14.22
CA ASN A 42 -1.90 21.84 14.58
C ASN A 42 -2.93 21.50 13.49
N GLY A 43 -2.76 20.34 12.82
CA GLY A 43 -3.63 19.86 11.75
C GLY A 43 -3.44 20.55 10.39
N GLN A 44 -2.42 21.37 10.23
CA GLN A 44 -2.10 22.06 8.98
C GLN A 44 -0.76 21.59 8.42
N VAL A 45 -0.69 21.38 7.10
CA VAL A 45 0.56 21.09 6.41
C VAL A 45 1.38 22.37 6.36
N VAL A 46 2.53 22.37 7.02
CA VAL A 46 3.47 23.53 7.07
C VAL A 46 4.68 23.36 6.17
N GLN A 47 5.03 22.12 5.83
CA GLN A 47 6.13 21.80 4.93
C GLN A 47 5.81 20.55 4.13
N THR A 48 6.22 20.51 2.88
CA THR A 48 6.17 19.32 2.03
C THR A 48 7.52 19.14 1.34
N VAL A 49 8.05 17.94 1.40
CA VAL A 49 9.21 17.48 0.64
C VAL A 49 8.77 16.27 -0.17
N GLU A 50 9.05 16.28 -1.45
CA GLU A 50 8.80 15.15 -2.35
C GLU A 50 10.10 14.75 -3.03
N GLU A 51 10.40 13.47 -3.01
CA GLU A 51 11.59 12.89 -3.58
C GLU A 51 11.20 11.81 -4.60
N THR A 52 11.86 11.84 -5.75
CA THR A 52 11.76 10.79 -6.75
C THR A 52 12.91 9.81 -6.54
N ILE A 53 12.58 8.52 -6.44
CA ILE A 53 13.59 7.46 -6.28
C ILE A 53 14.28 7.24 -7.63
N PRO A 54 15.61 7.39 -7.71
CA PRO A 54 16.34 7.24 -8.96
C PRO A 54 16.25 5.81 -9.53
N ASN A 55 16.17 5.69 -10.84
CA ASN A 55 16.19 4.38 -11.50
C ASN A 55 17.55 3.66 -11.43
N GLU A 56 18.62 4.42 -11.16
CA GLU A 56 19.98 3.89 -10.99
C GLU A 56 20.11 3.13 -9.65
N ASP A 57 19.41 3.60 -8.61
CA ASP A 57 19.39 2.99 -7.28
C ASP A 57 17.94 2.68 -6.87
N PRO A 58 17.28 1.72 -7.53
CA PRO A 58 15.88 1.44 -7.28
C PRO A 58 15.66 0.77 -5.93
N MET A 59 14.50 1.05 -5.35
CA MET A 59 14.00 0.36 -4.16
C MET A 59 12.76 -0.45 -4.53
N TYR A 60 12.74 -1.72 -4.14
CA TYR A 60 11.61 -2.61 -4.36
C TYR A 60 11.04 -3.14 -3.05
N TRP A 61 9.73 -3.22 -2.99
CA TRP A 61 9.02 -3.99 -1.99
C TRP A 61 8.37 -5.19 -2.67
N GLN A 62 8.71 -6.39 -2.22
CA GLN A 62 8.19 -7.63 -2.75
C GLN A 62 7.37 -8.34 -1.68
N PHE A 63 6.05 -8.27 -1.81
CA PHE A 63 5.13 -9.08 -1.01
C PHE A 63 5.11 -10.49 -1.62
N VAL A 64 5.82 -11.41 -0.96
CA VAL A 64 6.09 -12.76 -1.48
C VAL A 64 4.86 -13.65 -1.35
N ASP A 65 4.19 -13.55 -0.22
CA ASP A 65 2.97 -14.26 0.15
C ASP A 65 2.12 -13.40 1.10
N GLU A 66 1.15 -13.97 1.80
CA GLU A 66 0.23 -13.24 2.68
C GLU A 66 0.89 -12.65 3.94
N ASN A 67 2.13 -12.99 4.24
CA ASN A 67 2.81 -12.55 5.47
C ASN A 67 4.28 -12.16 5.29
N THR A 68 4.88 -12.40 4.12
CA THR A 68 6.32 -12.16 3.90
C THR A 68 6.53 -10.99 2.96
N LEU A 69 7.27 -9.99 3.43
CA LEU A 69 7.72 -8.83 2.67
C LEU A 69 9.24 -8.85 2.56
N LYS A 70 9.77 -8.63 1.36
CA LYS A 70 11.19 -8.35 1.12
C LYS A 70 11.34 -6.92 0.66
N ILE A 71 12.21 -6.16 1.34
CA ILE A 71 12.65 -4.85 0.88
C ILE A 71 14.02 -5.05 0.23
N ILE A 72 14.15 -4.61 -1.01
CA ILE A 72 15.37 -4.77 -1.82
C ILE A 72 15.81 -3.37 -2.24
N GLU A 73 16.96 -2.96 -1.74
CA GLU A 73 17.54 -1.66 -2.02
C GLU A 73 18.82 -1.82 -2.84
N TYR A 74 18.95 -1.02 -3.88
CA TYR A 74 20.17 -0.91 -4.67
C TYR A 74 20.84 0.41 -4.30
N TYR A 75 22.09 0.35 -3.94
CA TYR A 75 22.87 1.53 -3.59
C TYR A 75 24.32 1.35 -3.99
N ASP A 76 24.84 2.23 -4.84
CA ASP A 76 26.25 2.25 -5.29
C ASP A 76 26.76 0.86 -5.77
N GLY A 77 25.90 0.19 -6.56
CA GLY A 77 26.20 -1.15 -7.12
C GLY A 77 26.07 -2.31 -6.10
N ASN A 78 25.69 -2.05 -4.87
CA ASN A 78 25.40 -3.06 -3.86
C ASN A 78 23.90 -3.33 -3.79
N VAL A 79 23.52 -4.53 -3.34
CA VAL A 79 22.14 -4.93 -3.12
C VAL A 79 21.98 -5.29 -1.64
N LEU A 80 21.09 -4.60 -0.98
CA LEU A 80 20.66 -4.91 0.38
C LEU A 80 19.26 -5.52 0.32
N THR A 81 19.07 -6.67 0.96
CA THR A 81 17.74 -7.30 1.07
C THR A 81 17.43 -7.53 2.52
N GLU A 82 16.27 -7.04 2.95
CA GLU A 82 15.71 -7.29 4.27
C GLU A 82 14.40 -8.08 4.14
N GLU A 83 14.25 -9.14 4.94
CA GLU A 83 13.03 -9.92 5.02
C GLU A 83 12.28 -9.56 6.31
N LEU A 84 11.01 -9.22 6.13
CA LEU A 84 10.10 -8.72 7.18
C LEU A 84 8.82 -9.56 7.15
N THR A 85 8.09 -9.57 8.24
CA THR A 85 6.72 -10.05 8.23
C THR A 85 5.75 -8.89 8.09
N TYR A 86 4.58 -9.14 7.50
CA TYR A 86 3.52 -8.15 7.44
C TYR A 86 2.14 -8.78 7.67
N THR A 87 1.21 -7.94 8.04
CA THR A 87 -0.22 -8.24 8.05
C THR A 87 -0.98 -7.12 7.34
N LEU A 88 -1.95 -7.49 6.53
CA LEU A 88 -2.88 -6.56 5.90
C LEU A 88 -4.29 -6.87 6.41
N ASN A 89 -4.88 -5.92 7.14
CA ASN A 89 -6.22 -6.05 7.69
C ASN A 89 -7.08 -4.89 7.18
N GLY A 90 -7.95 -5.18 6.21
CA GLY A 90 -8.59 -4.14 5.43
C GLY A 90 -7.53 -3.31 4.68
N ASN A 91 -7.47 -2.01 4.97
CA ASN A 91 -6.44 -1.11 4.42
C ASN A 91 -5.26 -0.86 5.38
N THR A 92 -5.27 -1.46 6.55
CA THR A 92 -4.19 -1.28 7.54
C THR A 92 -3.09 -2.30 7.31
N LEU A 93 -1.92 -1.81 6.92
CA LEU A 93 -0.72 -2.60 6.73
C LEU A 93 0.17 -2.43 7.96
N THR A 94 0.56 -3.54 8.59
CA THR A 94 1.54 -3.55 9.67
C THR A 94 2.74 -4.36 9.22
N ILE A 95 3.93 -3.77 9.28
CA ILE A 95 5.21 -4.39 8.92
C ILE A 95 6.03 -4.57 10.19
N THR A 96 6.52 -5.78 10.40
CA THR A 96 7.23 -6.16 11.62
C THR A 96 8.60 -6.72 11.27
N PRO A 97 9.70 -6.07 11.72
CA PRO A 97 11.05 -6.61 11.60
C PRO A 97 11.18 -7.92 12.39
N ALA A 98 11.81 -8.94 11.79
CA ALA A 98 11.95 -10.25 12.42
C ALA A 98 12.81 -10.21 13.70
N THR A 99 13.81 -9.32 13.72
CA THR A 99 14.78 -9.20 14.84
C THR A 99 14.35 -8.21 15.91
N SER A 100 13.37 -7.35 15.62
CA SER A 100 13.00 -6.22 16.49
C SER A 100 11.50 -5.90 16.36
N PRO A 101 10.62 -6.80 16.86
CA PRO A 101 9.15 -6.63 16.67
C PRO A 101 8.59 -5.37 17.31
N GLU A 102 9.29 -4.79 18.28
CA GLU A 102 8.94 -3.52 18.93
C GLU A 102 9.00 -2.31 17.99
N TYR A 103 9.71 -2.43 16.87
CA TYR A 103 9.81 -1.40 15.84
C TYR A 103 8.83 -1.62 14.67
N SER A 104 7.70 -2.26 14.94
CA SER A 104 6.64 -2.43 13.92
C SER A 104 6.15 -1.09 13.39
N ILE A 105 5.95 -1.03 12.08
CA ILE A 105 5.46 0.15 11.36
C ILE A 105 4.04 -0.15 10.90
N THR A 106 3.11 0.75 11.21
CA THR A 106 1.72 0.66 10.75
C THR A 106 1.41 1.82 9.83
N GLY A 107 0.79 1.52 8.69
CA GLY A 107 0.35 2.49 7.70
C GLY A 107 -0.99 2.12 7.09
N GLN A 108 -1.48 2.99 6.23
CA GLN A 108 -2.71 2.78 5.47
C GLN A 108 -2.39 2.59 3.98
N VAL A 109 -2.94 1.56 3.39
CA VAL A 109 -2.99 1.40 1.93
C VAL A 109 -4.05 2.37 1.42
N THR A 110 -3.65 3.45 0.79
CA THR A 110 -4.55 4.49 0.27
C THR A 110 -4.91 4.28 -1.20
N THR A 111 -4.07 3.55 -1.92
CA THR A 111 -4.31 3.11 -3.30
C THR A 111 -3.79 1.69 -3.47
N LEU A 112 -4.60 0.83 -4.05
CA LEU A 112 -4.20 -0.50 -4.51
C LEU A 112 -4.97 -0.82 -5.78
N THR A 113 -4.24 -0.89 -6.89
CA THR A 113 -4.74 -1.31 -8.20
C THR A 113 -3.83 -2.40 -8.78
N ASP A 114 -4.08 -2.84 -9.98
CA ASP A 114 -3.20 -3.81 -10.65
C ASP A 114 -1.81 -3.24 -10.95
N THR A 115 -1.67 -1.92 -10.99
CA THR A 115 -0.42 -1.23 -11.40
C THR A 115 0.13 -0.26 -10.37
N GLU A 116 -0.65 0.18 -9.39
CA GLU A 116 -0.27 1.21 -8.43
C GLU A 116 -0.56 0.80 -7.01
N LEU A 117 0.36 1.12 -6.11
CA LEU A 117 0.24 0.98 -4.67
C LEU A 117 0.68 2.28 -4.00
N SER A 118 -0.11 2.79 -3.07
CA SER A 118 0.27 3.93 -2.22
C SER A 118 0.06 3.58 -0.77
N LEU A 119 1.07 3.88 0.04
CA LEU A 119 1.08 3.69 1.48
C LEU A 119 1.24 5.04 2.16
N THR A 120 0.45 5.29 3.19
CA THR A 120 0.56 6.50 4.01
C THR A 120 0.71 6.11 5.47
N ARG A 121 1.71 6.66 6.13
CA ARG A 121 1.97 6.44 7.57
C ARG A 121 2.32 7.76 8.26
N ALA A 122 2.13 7.80 9.57
CA ALA A 122 2.50 8.93 10.40
C ALA A 122 3.66 8.56 11.33
N ILE A 123 4.60 9.48 11.49
CA ILE A 123 5.60 9.46 12.56
C ILE A 123 5.21 10.56 13.53
N ILE A 124 4.71 10.16 14.70
CA ILE A 124 4.19 11.07 15.71
C ILE A 124 5.31 11.39 16.69
N GLU A 125 5.70 12.68 16.75
CA GLU A 125 6.67 13.18 17.74
C GLU A 125 5.94 13.74 18.97
N ASP A 126 4.83 14.46 18.74
CA ASP A 126 3.88 14.85 19.76
C ASP A 126 2.45 15.01 19.20
N GLU A 127 1.46 15.29 20.06
CA GLU A 127 0.04 15.40 19.63
C GLU A 127 -0.23 16.56 18.66
N SER A 128 0.62 17.57 18.65
CA SER A 128 0.46 18.78 17.84
C SER A 128 1.33 18.79 16.58
N GLU A 129 2.34 17.93 16.51
CA GLU A 129 3.33 17.88 15.44
C GLU A 129 3.65 16.45 15.04
N TYR A 130 3.49 16.14 13.75
CA TYR A 130 3.83 14.84 13.21
C TYR A 130 4.23 14.93 11.73
N TYR A 131 5.00 13.94 11.29
CA TYR A 131 5.30 13.75 9.88
C TYR A 131 4.35 12.72 9.28
N GLN A 132 3.75 13.06 8.14
CA GLN A 132 3.03 12.12 7.30
C GLN A 132 3.90 11.76 6.10
N ILE A 133 4.11 10.46 5.92
CA ILE A 133 4.90 9.93 4.80
C ILE A 133 3.95 9.19 3.87
N THR A 134 4.02 9.53 2.58
CA THR A 134 3.32 8.81 1.52
C THR A 134 4.36 8.22 0.57
N GLU A 135 4.32 6.92 0.40
CA GLU A 135 5.18 6.14 -0.47
C GLU A 135 4.35 5.61 -1.64
N ASN A 136 4.78 5.93 -2.86
CA ASN A 136 4.08 5.54 -4.08
C ASN A 136 4.92 4.54 -4.87
N PHE A 137 4.27 3.49 -5.33
CA PHE A 137 4.89 2.38 -6.01
C PHE A 137 4.16 2.06 -7.31
N VAL A 138 4.90 1.51 -8.25
CA VAL A 138 4.36 0.90 -9.47
C VAL A 138 4.68 -0.60 -9.48
N ARG A 139 3.74 -1.40 -9.99
CA ARG A 139 3.95 -2.85 -10.08
C ARG A 139 5.02 -3.17 -11.12
N VAL A 140 5.94 -4.02 -10.75
CA VAL A 140 6.91 -4.60 -11.69
C VAL A 140 6.25 -5.79 -12.37
N THR A 141 6.11 -5.71 -13.69
CA THR A 141 5.70 -6.84 -14.53
C THR A 141 6.95 -7.55 -15.02
N GLU A 142 7.03 -8.84 -14.77
CA GLU A 142 8.07 -9.71 -15.34
C GLU A 142 7.86 -9.93 -16.83
#